data_ca4501241a5da046965130970aade8d3
#
_entry.id   ca4501241a5da046965130970aade8d3
#
_cell.length_a   1.000
_cell.length_b   1.000
_cell.length_c   1.000
_cell.angle_alpha   90.00
_cell.angle_beta   90.00
_cell.angle_gamma   90.00
#
_symmetry.space_group_name_H-M   'P 1'
#
loop_
_entity.id
_entity.type
_entity.pdbx_description
1 polymer ?
#
loop_
_entity_poly.entity_id
_entity_poly.type
_entity_poly.pdbx_seq_one_letter_code
_entity_poly.pdbx_strand_id
1 'polypeptide(L)'
;MEKRGSLLVLSGFSGVGKGTVAKKLVEKYGYSLSISATTRKPREGEVDGREYFFKTVDDFKNLIDYNGFIEYARYVDNYYGTPRKFVEDELAAGHNVILEIEVQGAFNIKKQYEDALLIFITAPSACLLYTSPSPRD
;
A
#
# COMPACT_ATOMS: atom_id res chain seq x y z
N MET A 1 -29.10 -0.02 2.88
CA MET A 1 -27.81 0.28 3.49
C MET A 1 -26.71 -0.25 2.61
N GLU A 2 -25.77 0.61 2.27
CA GLU A 2 -24.69 0.21 1.40
C GLU A 2 -23.60 -0.50 2.16
N LYS A 3 -23.08 -1.53 1.54
CA LYS A 3 -22.01 -2.30 2.14
C LYS A 3 -20.68 -1.61 1.92
N ARG A 4 -19.90 -1.50 2.97
CA ARG A 4 -18.57 -0.94 2.89
C ARG A 4 -17.66 -1.91 2.12
N GLY A 5 -16.74 -1.36 1.32
CA GLY A 5 -15.79 -2.18 0.58
C GLY A 5 -14.75 -2.83 1.47
N SER A 6 -13.97 -3.72 0.89
CA SER A 6 -12.93 -4.46 1.60
C SER A 6 -11.56 -3.88 1.27
N LEU A 7 -10.65 -3.96 2.24
CA LEU A 7 -9.29 -3.48 2.09
C LEU A 7 -8.35 -4.69 1.98
N LEU A 8 -7.59 -4.73 0.89
CA LEU A 8 -6.62 -5.79 0.64
C LEU A 8 -5.23 -5.18 0.60
N VAL A 9 -4.33 -5.70 1.44
CA VAL A 9 -2.96 -5.20 1.51
C VAL A 9 -2.03 -6.27 0.96
N LEU A 10 -1.33 -5.93 -0.11
CA LEU A 10 -0.33 -6.80 -0.71
C LEU A 10 1.04 -6.36 -0.23
N SER A 11 1.81 -7.28 0.29
CA SER A 11 3.15 -7.02 0.74
C SER A 11 4.08 -8.12 0.23
N GLY A 12 5.38 -7.94 0.41
CA GLY A 12 6.37 -8.89 -0.05
C GLY A 12 7.62 -8.18 -0.50
N PHE A 13 8.56 -8.94 -1.03
CA PHE A 13 9.82 -8.37 -1.50
C PHE A 13 9.63 -7.68 -2.84
N SER A 14 10.44 -6.65 -3.08
CA SER A 14 10.47 -6.00 -4.38
C SER A 14 10.74 -7.03 -5.47
N GLY A 15 10.02 -6.90 -6.57
CA GLY A 15 10.26 -7.75 -7.73
C GLY A 15 9.65 -9.13 -7.67
N VAL A 16 8.84 -9.44 -6.66
CA VAL A 16 8.23 -10.77 -6.57
C VAL A 16 6.84 -10.82 -7.21
N GLY A 17 6.45 -9.77 -7.92
CA GLY A 17 5.20 -9.81 -8.66
C GLY A 17 4.02 -9.16 -7.99
N LYS A 18 4.25 -8.34 -6.95
CA LYS A 18 3.15 -7.63 -6.31
C LYS A 18 2.37 -6.78 -7.30
N GLY A 19 3.08 -6.04 -8.13
CA GLY A 19 2.44 -5.18 -9.12
C GLY A 19 1.63 -5.97 -10.12
N THR A 20 2.10 -7.15 -10.52
CA THR A 20 1.37 -8.00 -11.44
C THR A 20 0.07 -8.48 -10.83
N VAL A 21 0.11 -8.90 -9.57
CA VAL A 21 -1.09 -9.35 -8.87
C VAL A 21 -2.09 -8.22 -8.73
N ALA A 22 -1.62 -7.05 -8.27
CA ALA A 22 -2.50 -5.90 -8.11
C ALA A 22 -3.15 -5.50 -9.42
N LYS A 23 -2.36 -5.49 -10.51
CA LYS A 23 -2.89 -5.13 -11.82
C LYS A 23 -3.99 -6.07 -12.27
N LYS A 24 -3.79 -7.36 -12.05
CA LYS A 24 -4.82 -8.34 -12.43
C LYS A 24 -6.09 -8.18 -11.61
N LEU A 25 -5.96 -7.87 -10.34
CA LEU A 25 -7.14 -7.66 -9.50
C LEU A 25 -7.91 -6.43 -9.95
N VAL A 26 -7.21 -5.37 -10.32
CA VAL A 26 -7.85 -4.18 -10.84
C VAL A 26 -8.56 -4.48 -12.14
N GLU A 27 -7.87 -5.16 -13.07
CA GLU A 27 -8.44 -5.42 -14.40
C GLU A 27 -9.57 -6.42 -14.38
N LYS A 28 -9.45 -7.47 -13.57
CA LYS A 28 -10.44 -8.54 -13.57
C LYS A 28 -11.61 -8.29 -12.62
N TYR A 29 -11.34 -7.69 -11.49
CA TYR A 29 -12.34 -7.60 -10.42
C TYR A 29 -12.71 -6.17 -10.04
N GLY A 30 -12.14 -5.19 -10.72
CA GLY A 30 -12.51 -3.80 -10.49
C GLY A 30 -12.03 -3.21 -9.18
N TYR A 31 -10.99 -3.75 -8.60
CA TYR A 31 -10.43 -3.18 -7.38
C TYR A 31 -9.85 -1.80 -7.65
N SER A 32 -9.91 -0.94 -6.65
CA SER A 32 -9.30 0.39 -6.73
C SER A 32 -7.91 0.33 -6.13
N LEU A 33 -6.91 0.72 -6.90
CA LEU A 33 -5.53 0.72 -6.42
C LEU A 33 -5.23 2.04 -5.75
N SER A 34 -4.81 1.99 -4.48
CA SER A 34 -4.39 3.18 -3.77
C SER A 34 -2.91 3.43 -4.03
N ILE A 35 -2.61 4.62 -4.53
CA ILE A 35 -1.24 5.02 -4.85
C ILE A 35 -0.66 5.73 -3.63
N SER A 36 0.57 5.37 -3.26
CA SER A 36 1.24 5.99 -2.12
C SER A 36 1.82 7.34 -2.48
N ALA A 37 1.99 8.18 -1.47
CA ALA A 37 2.71 9.44 -1.61
C ALA A 37 4.16 9.22 -1.19
N THR A 38 5.07 9.97 -1.78
CA THR A 38 6.49 9.87 -1.43
C THR A 38 7.19 11.20 -1.64
N THR A 39 8.27 11.40 -0.87
CA THR A 39 9.14 12.55 -1.07
C THR A 39 10.30 12.23 -2.01
N ARG A 40 10.41 10.97 -2.44
CA ARG A 40 11.41 10.57 -3.43
C ARG A 40 11.12 11.27 -4.74
N LYS A 41 12.17 11.73 -5.42
CA LYS A 41 12.00 12.35 -6.71
C LYS A 41 11.58 11.33 -7.75
N PRO A 42 10.77 11.73 -8.73
CA PRO A 42 10.37 10.79 -9.79
C PRO A 42 11.58 10.27 -10.55
N ARG A 43 11.51 9.00 -10.89
CA ARG A 43 12.49 8.38 -11.77
C ARG A 43 12.04 8.58 -13.21
N GLU A 44 12.95 8.34 -14.14
CA GLU A 44 12.62 8.47 -15.55
C GLU A 44 11.43 7.59 -15.86
N GLY A 45 10.45 8.16 -16.56
CA GLY A 45 9.25 7.43 -16.94
C GLY A 45 8.14 7.43 -15.90
N GLU A 46 8.41 7.88 -14.69
CA GLU A 46 7.38 7.94 -13.67
C GLU A 46 6.55 9.20 -13.78
N VAL A 47 5.27 9.08 -13.48
CA VAL A 47 4.32 10.19 -13.62
C VAL A 47 3.60 10.41 -12.29
N ASP A 48 3.53 11.67 -11.88
CA ASP A 48 2.79 12.02 -10.66
C ASP A 48 1.34 11.56 -10.76
N GLY A 49 0.88 10.88 -9.73
CA GLY A 49 -0.49 10.36 -9.71
C GLY A 49 -0.64 9.00 -10.36
N ARG A 50 0.43 8.44 -10.91
CA ARG A 50 0.39 7.11 -11.50
C ARG A 50 1.17 6.10 -10.68
N GLU A 51 2.50 6.31 -10.55
CA GLU A 51 3.32 5.42 -9.70
C GLU A 51 3.25 5.86 -8.24
N TYR A 52 3.33 7.17 -8.03
CA TYR A 52 3.27 7.78 -6.70
C TYR A 52 2.66 9.17 -6.84
N PHE A 53 2.20 9.71 -5.69
CA PHE A 53 2.01 11.14 -5.57
C PHE A 53 3.32 11.71 -5.06
N PHE A 54 4.04 12.45 -5.90
CA PHE A 54 5.35 12.98 -5.55
C PHE A 54 5.18 14.30 -4.82
N LYS A 55 5.63 14.34 -3.57
CA LYS A 55 5.43 15.49 -2.68
C LYS A 55 6.76 16.05 -2.24
N THR A 56 6.77 17.34 -1.88
CA THR A 56 7.91 17.90 -1.17
C THR A 56 7.86 17.39 0.27
N VAL A 57 9.00 17.50 0.98
CA VAL A 57 9.04 17.11 2.38
C VAL A 57 8.05 17.96 3.18
N ASP A 58 7.97 19.26 2.90
CA ASP A 58 7.05 20.12 3.63
C ASP A 58 5.60 19.73 3.41
N ASP A 59 5.22 19.43 2.18
CA ASP A 59 3.85 19.00 1.89
C ASP A 59 3.54 17.68 2.57
N PHE A 60 4.51 16.77 2.58
CA PHE A 60 4.31 15.48 3.21
C PHE A 60 4.11 15.66 4.72
N LYS A 61 4.93 16.51 5.34
CA LYS A 61 4.79 16.77 6.78
C LYS A 61 3.47 17.44 7.11
N ASN A 62 2.99 18.31 6.24
CA ASN A 62 1.68 18.92 6.44
C ASN A 62 0.58 17.86 6.45
N LEU A 63 0.67 16.89 5.55
CA LEU A 63 -0.31 15.80 5.53
C LEU A 63 -0.26 14.98 6.80
N ILE A 64 0.93 14.76 7.35
CA ILE A 64 1.05 14.07 8.64
C ILE A 64 0.30 14.85 9.72
N ASP A 65 0.51 16.16 9.77
CA ASP A 65 -0.10 17.01 10.78
C ASP A 65 -1.62 17.02 10.70
N TYR A 66 -2.17 16.87 9.51
CA TYR A 66 -3.61 16.83 9.30
C TYR A 66 -4.16 15.41 9.34
N ASN A 67 -3.36 14.44 9.75
CA ASN A 67 -3.78 13.04 9.80
C ASN A 67 -4.19 12.53 8.43
N GLY A 68 -3.50 12.99 7.40
CA GLY A 68 -3.81 12.66 6.02
C GLY A 68 -3.32 11.31 5.54
N PHE A 69 -2.55 10.60 6.36
CA PHE A 69 -2.06 9.27 6.03
C PHE A 69 -2.61 8.24 6.99
N ILE A 70 -2.98 7.06 6.48
CA ILE A 70 -3.34 5.93 7.33
C ILE A 70 -2.09 5.42 8.03
N GLU A 71 -1.00 5.34 7.28
CA GLU A 71 0.29 4.99 7.82
C GLU A 71 1.34 5.68 6.96
N TYR A 72 2.48 5.96 7.56
CA TYR A 72 3.60 6.50 6.83
C TYR A 72 4.88 6.03 7.51
N ALA A 73 5.98 6.05 6.75
CA ALA A 73 7.27 5.62 7.26
C ALA A 73 8.36 6.30 6.47
N ARG A 74 9.52 6.40 7.10
CA ARG A 74 10.72 6.85 6.43
C ARG A 74 11.54 5.63 6.04
N TYR A 75 11.89 5.56 4.76
CA TYR A 75 12.68 4.44 4.26
C TYR A 75 13.84 5.00 3.46
N VAL A 76 15.05 4.64 3.85
CA VAL A 76 16.29 5.20 3.33
C VAL A 76 16.25 6.70 3.64
N ASP A 77 16.13 7.57 2.70
CA ASP A 77 16.12 9.00 2.95
C ASP A 77 14.80 9.65 2.58
N ASN A 78 13.79 8.86 2.28
CA ASN A 78 12.54 9.38 1.81
C ASN A 78 11.37 8.89 2.65
N TYR A 79 10.30 9.68 2.65
CA TYR A 79 9.06 9.30 3.29
C TYR A 79 8.14 8.64 2.29
N TYR A 80 7.32 7.72 2.78
CA TYR A 80 6.29 7.04 2.02
C TYR A 80 5.05 6.97 2.88
N GLY A 81 3.88 7.22 2.30
CA GLY A 81 2.66 7.18 3.09
C GLY A 81 1.45 6.78 2.25
N THR A 82 0.46 6.23 2.93
CA THR A 82 -0.79 5.81 2.31
C THR A 82 -1.84 6.88 2.58
N PRO A 83 -2.35 7.57 1.55
CA PRO A 83 -3.34 8.63 1.75
C PRO A 83 -4.64 8.07 2.34
N ARG A 84 -5.11 8.71 3.40
CA ARG A 84 -6.32 8.26 4.09
C ARG A 84 -7.58 8.56 3.30
N LYS A 85 -7.66 9.74 2.71
CA LYS A 85 -8.89 10.18 2.07
C LYS A 85 -9.30 9.27 0.92
N PHE A 86 -8.36 8.91 0.06
CA PHE A 86 -8.69 8.06 -1.07
C PHE A 86 -9.24 6.71 -0.58
N VAL A 87 -8.55 6.10 0.38
CA VAL A 87 -8.95 4.79 0.88
C VAL A 87 -10.33 4.86 1.52
N GLU A 88 -10.54 5.85 2.40
CA GLU A 88 -11.82 5.96 3.09
C GLU A 88 -12.97 6.24 2.14
N ASP A 89 -12.75 7.12 1.16
CA ASP A 89 -13.80 7.45 0.21
C ASP A 89 -14.18 6.23 -0.64
N GLU A 90 -13.19 5.47 -1.08
CA GLU A 90 -13.47 4.28 -1.89
C GLU A 90 -14.17 3.19 -1.09
N LEU A 91 -13.71 2.95 0.12
CA LEU A 91 -14.37 1.96 0.97
C LEU A 91 -15.81 2.36 1.29
N ALA A 92 -16.04 3.63 1.57
CA ALA A 92 -17.38 4.12 1.87
C ALA A 92 -18.31 4.00 0.67
N ALA A 93 -17.75 4.09 -0.54
CA ALA A 93 -18.53 3.92 -1.77
C ALA A 93 -18.80 2.46 -2.09
N GLY A 94 -18.30 1.53 -1.29
CA GLY A 94 -18.50 0.10 -1.53
C GLY A 94 -17.46 -0.52 -2.43
N HIS A 95 -16.39 0.20 -2.73
CA HIS A 95 -15.34 -0.30 -3.61
C HIS A 95 -14.29 -1.04 -2.79
N ASN A 96 -13.73 -2.09 -3.37
CA ASN A 96 -12.62 -2.81 -2.74
C ASN A 96 -11.32 -2.13 -3.13
N VAL A 97 -10.45 -1.95 -2.14
CA VAL A 97 -9.20 -1.20 -2.33
C VAL A 97 -8.00 -2.10 -2.13
N ILE A 98 -6.99 -1.93 -2.98
CA ILE A 98 -5.72 -2.64 -2.85
C ILE A 98 -4.63 -1.64 -2.48
N LEU A 99 -3.82 -2.01 -1.50
CA LEU A 99 -2.59 -1.30 -1.15
C LEU A 99 -1.41 -2.20 -1.46
N GLU A 100 -0.36 -1.62 -2.04
CA GLU A 100 0.92 -2.32 -2.23
C GLU A 100 1.93 -1.62 -1.34
N ILE A 101 2.24 -2.19 -0.18
CA ILE A 101 3.15 -1.55 0.77
C ILE A 101 4.06 -2.61 1.39
N GLU A 102 5.12 -2.13 2.06
CA GLU A 102 6.04 -3.06 2.68
C GLU A 102 5.43 -3.63 3.97
N VAL A 103 6.07 -4.68 4.50
CA VAL A 103 5.49 -5.46 5.59
C VAL A 103 5.17 -4.64 6.83
N GLN A 104 6.07 -3.74 7.21
CA GLN A 104 5.85 -2.94 8.40
C GLN A 104 4.60 -2.07 8.25
N GLY A 105 4.44 -1.46 7.08
CA GLY A 105 3.26 -0.66 6.80
C GLY A 105 1.99 -1.50 6.80
N ALA A 106 2.08 -2.72 6.29
CA ALA A 106 0.92 -3.62 6.27
C ALA A 106 0.41 -3.89 7.68
N PHE A 107 1.31 -4.15 8.61
CA PHE A 107 0.89 -4.37 10.00
C PHE A 107 0.29 -3.12 10.62
N ASN A 108 0.83 -1.95 10.29
CA ASN A 108 0.26 -0.70 10.79
C ASN A 108 -1.16 -0.48 10.27
N ILE A 109 -1.40 -0.82 9.01
CA ILE A 109 -2.74 -0.75 8.44
C ILE A 109 -3.69 -1.69 9.17
N LYS A 110 -3.23 -2.91 9.43
CA LYS A 110 -4.08 -3.92 10.08
C LYS A 110 -4.54 -3.48 11.46
N LYS A 111 -3.71 -2.74 12.16
CA LYS A 111 -4.07 -2.23 13.48
C LYS A 111 -5.27 -1.29 13.42
N GLN A 112 -5.40 -0.55 12.33
CA GLN A 112 -6.49 0.41 12.17
C GLN A 112 -7.70 -0.18 11.44
N TYR A 113 -7.46 -1.15 10.58
CA TYR A 113 -8.50 -1.78 9.76
C TYR A 113 -8.46 -3.27 10.03
N GLU A 114 -9.15 -3.69 11.09
CA GLU A 114 -9.09 -5.09 11.54
C GLU A 114 -9.59 -6.06 10.48
N ASP A 115 -10.50 -5.58 9.62
CA ASP A 115 -11.06 -6.41 8.56
C ASP A 115 -10.15 -6.50 7.33
N ALA A 116 -9.04 -5.77 7.31
CA ALA A 116 -8.15 -5.80 6.16
C ALA A 116 -7.54 -7.19 5.99
N LEU A 117 -7.46 -7.63 4.74
CA LEU A 117 -6.83 -8.89 4.42
C LEU A 117 -5.39 -8.63 3.99
N LEU A 118 -4.43 -9.22 4.70
CA LEU A 118 -3.02 -9.07 4.39
C LEU A 118 -2.55 -10.29 3.61
N ILE A 119 -1.96 -10.04 2.45
CA ILE A 119 -1.39 -11.10 1.63
C ILE A 119 0.08 -10.81 1.44
N PHE A 120 0.92 -11.77 1.81
CA PHE A 120 2.35 -11.65 1.65
C PHE A 120 2.79 -12.51 0.48
N ILE A 121 3.31 -11.89 -0.56
CA ILE A 121 3.70 -12.57 -1.79
C ILE A 121 5.19 -12.84 -1.75
N THR A 122 5.56 -14.11 -1.94
CA THR A 122 6.96 -14.52 -1.98
C THR A 122 7.25 -15.17 -3.32
N ALA A 123 8.50 -15.04 -3.76
CA ALA A 123 8.95 -15.77 -4.92
C ALA A 123 9.04 -17.26 -4.58
N PRO A 124 8.72 -18.15 -5.50
CA PRO A 124 8.77 -19.59 -5.19
C PRO A 124 10.08 -20.05 -4.58
N SER A 125 11.20 -19.56 -5.11
CA SER A 125 12.49 -19.97 -4.59
C SER A 125 12.77 -19.38 -3.21
N ALA A 126 12.27 -18.18 -2.95
CA ALA A 126 12.48 -17.54 -1.65
C ALA A 126 11.60 -18.14 -0.58
N CYS A 127 10.48 -18.72 -0.98
CA CYS A 127 9.55 -19.31 -0.03
C CYS A 127 10.22 -20.36 0.84
N LEU A 128 11.16 -21.11 0.26
CA LEU A 128 11.86 -22.15 0.98
C LEU A 128 12.73 -21.58 2.11
N LEU A 129 13.19 -20.33 1.94
CA LEU A 129 14.05 -19.71 2.94
C LEU A 129 13.25 -19.12 4.10
N TYR A 130 12.02 -18.71 3.85
CA TYR A 130 11.26 -17.97 4.83
C TYR A 130 10.21 -18.76 5.55
N THR A 131 9.91 -19.92 5.07
CA THR A 131 8.96 -20.77 5.77
C THR A 131 9.59 -21.43 6.97
N SER A 132 10.90 -21.35 7.05
CA SER A 132 11.55 -21.82 8.25
C SER A 132 11.51 -20.70 9.24
N PRO A 133 11.05 -20.52 10.05
CA PRO A 133 10.91 -19.63 11.08
C PRO A 133 9.80 -18.76 11.13
N SER A 134 10.05 -18.74 10.86
CA SER A 134 9.57 -17.93 11.15
C SER A 134 9.05 -17.23 11.39
N PRO A 135 8.80 -17.25 11.67
CA PRO A 135 8.50 -16.33 11.88
C PRO A 135 8.12 -15.77 12.44
N ARG A 136 8.30 -15.98 12.63
CA ARG A 136 8.36 -15.49 13.17
C ARG A 136 8.31 -15.11 13.42
N ASP A 137 8.27 -15.30 13.44
CA ASP A 137 8.46 -15.04 13.57
C ASP A 137 8.42 -14.92 13.64
#